data_de79fec80c856157a49c7e550c3faeb2
#
_entry.id   de79fec80c856157a49c7e550c3faeb2
#
_cell.length_a   1.000
_cell.length_b   1.000
_cell.length_c   1.000
_cell.angle_alpha   90.00
_cell.angle_beta   90.00
_cell.angle_gamma   90.00
#
_symmetry.space_group_name_H-M   'P 1'
#
loop_
_entity.id
_entity.type
_entity.pdbx_description
1 polymer ?
#
loop_
_entity_poly.entity_id
_entity_poly.type
_entity_poly.pdbx_seq_one_letter_code
_entity_poly.pdbx_strand_id
1 'polypeptide(L)'
;SHKRRSMQTVLYQILIDMTKLLAPILVHTAEEVWSHTPHVKEESVHLSDMPKVVDVDEELLEKWNTFMNLRDDVNRALEQARNEKVIGKSLEAKVVIGNNETFNTAEFLQQFNDLQQLFIVSQVEVKDKVNDGVSYQYGDIHIKHAEGEKCERCWNYACLLYTSTSPRDRQKSRM
;
A
#
# COMPACT_ATOMS: atom_id res chain seq x y z
N SER A 1 -4.75 7.31 15.29
CA SER A 1 -3.47 6.60 15.32
C SER A 1 -2.39 7.44 14.65
N HIS A 2 -1.13 7.22 14.99
CA HIS A 2 0.02 7.94 14.42
C HIS A 2 0.08 7.75 12.89
N LYS A 3 -0.04 6.52 12.40
CA LYS A 3 -0.08 6.18 10.96
C LYS A 3 -1.10 7.02 10.17
N ARG A 4 -2.30 7.20 10.73
CA ARG A 4 -3.35 8.01 10.09
C ARG A 4 -2.94 9.48 9.96
N ARG A 5 -2.34 10.06 11.01
CA ARG A 5 -1.90 11.47 10.99
C ARG A 5 -0.77 11.68 9.98
N SER A 6 0.23 10.77 9.97
CA SER A 6 1.31 10.84 8.99
C SER A 6 0.80 10.82 7.56
N MET A 7 -0.12 9.88 7.26
CA MET A 7 -0.74 9.80 5.93
C MET A 7 -1.52 11.08 5.59
N GLN A 8 -2.30 11.62 6.54
CA GLN A 8 -3.04 12.87 6.32
C GLN A 8 -2.10 14.05 6.04
N THR A 9 -0.96 14.13 6.74
CA THR A 9 0.04 15.19 6.50
C THR A 9 0.61 15.10 5.08
N VAL A 10 1.00 13.91 4.65
CA VAL A 10 1.54 13.70 3.28
C VAL A 10 0.49 14.02 2.23
N LEU A 11 -0.75 13.54 2.39
CA LEU A 11 -1.84 13.82 1.45
C LEU A 11 -2.17 15.31 1.37
N TYR A 12 -2.12 16.01 2.50
CA TYR A 12 -2.32 17.46 2.54
C TYR A 12 -1.24 18.20 1.76
N GLN A 13 0.04 17.85 1.96
CA GLN A 13 1.14 18.45 1.22
C GLN A 13 1.02 18.21 -0.28
N ILE A 14 0.71 16.97 -0.68
CA ILE A 14 0.47 16.62 -2.08
C ILE A 14 -0.69 17.45 -2.66
N LEU A 15 -1.81 17.58 -1.92
CA LEU A 15 -2.95 18.38 -2.36
C LEU A 15 -2.56 19.83 -2.64
N ILE A 16 -1.86 20.47 -1.69
CA ILE A 16 -1.39 21.86 -1.83
C ILE A 16 -0.49 22.03 -3.05
N ASP A 17 0.53 21.18 -3.18
CA ASP A 17 1.52 21.29 -4.25
C ASP A 17 0.90 21.01 -5.62
N MET A 18 0.07 19.96 -5.73
CA MET A 18 -0.67 19.65 -6.97
C MET A 18 -1.60 20.80 -7.36
N THR A 19 -2.35 21.37 -6.42
CA THR A 19 -3.28 22.47 -6.70
C THR A 19 -2.55 23.67 -7.26
N LYS A 20 -1.39 24.04 -6.69
CA LYS A 20 -0.54 25.13 -7.17
C LYS A 20 0.02 24.85 -8.57
N LEU A 21 0.52 23.63 -8.82
CA LEU A 21 1.06 23.23 -10.12
C LEU A 21 -0.01 23.20 -11.23
N LEU A 22 -1.23 22.83 -10.88
CA LEU A 22 -2.34 22.76 -11.83
C LEU A 22 -3.05 24.12 -12.04
N ALA A 23 -2.88 25.08 -11.15
CA ALA A 23 -3.57 26.36 -11.21
C ALA A 23 -3.42 27.11 -12.56
N PRO A 24 -2.25 27.13 -13.24
CA PRO A 24 -2.12 27.76 -14.55
C PRO A 24 -2.89 27.07 -15.67
N ILE A 25 -3.26 25.80 -15.51
CA ILE A 25 -3.93 24.97 -16.53
C ILE A 25 -5.42 24.83 -16.19
N LEU A 26 -5.73 24.49 -14.95
CA LEU A 26 -7.08 24.24 -14.46
C LEU A 26 -7.53 25.35 -13.49
N VAL A 27 -7.56 26.58 -14.02
CA VAL A 27 -7.76 27.83 -13.25
C VAL A 27 -8.93 27.76 -12.28
N HIS A 28 -10.13 27.41 -12.77
CA HIS A 28 -11.34 27.38 -11.95
C HIS A 28 -11.36 26.20 -10.97
N THR A 29 -10.91 25.02 -11.42
CA THR A 29 -10.88 23.82 -10.57
C THR A 29 -9.87 23.99 -9.43
N ALA A 30 -8.69 24.55 -9.72
CA ALA A 30 -7.67 24.81 -8.70
C ALA A 30 -8.17 25.84 -7.66
N GLU A 31 -8.87 26.88 -8.09
CA GLU A 31 -9.45 27.87 -7.19
C GLU A 31 -10.54 27.27 -6.31
N GLU A 32 -11.40 26.42 -6.86
CA GLU A 32 -12.43 25.72 -6.10
C GLU A 32 -11.81 24.76 -5.06
N VAL A 33 -10.81 23.97 -5.44
CA VAL A 33 -10.05 23.11 -4.50
C VAL A 33 -9.41 23.95 -3.41
N TRP A 34 -8.79 25.08 -3.77
CA TRP A 34 -8.14 25.97 -2.81
C TRP A 34 -9.13 26.54 -1.78
N SER A 35 -10.29 27.01 -2.22
CA SER A 35 -11.33 27.56 -1.34
C SER A 35 -11.85 26.56 -0.30
N HIS A 36 -11.77 25.26 -0.60
CA HIS A 36 -12.17 24.18 0.30
C HIS A 36 -11.02 23.56 1.09
N THR A 37 -9.78 23.99 0.82
CA THR A 37 -8.58 23.47 1.50
C THR A 37 -8.38 24.19 2.83
N PRO A 38 -8.36 23.47 3.97
CA PRO A 38 -8.21 24.10 5.28
C PRO A 38 -6.78 24.64 5.45
N HIS A 39 -6.65 25.69 6.26
CA HIS A 39 -5.37 26.26 6.70
C HIS A 39 -4.49 26.87 5.61
N VAL A 40 -5.01 27.15 4.42
CA VAL A 40 -4.31 27.96 3.42
C VAL A 40 -4.27 29.42 3.89
N LYS A 41 -3.18 30.13 3.54
CA LYS A 41 -2.95 31.52 3.99
C LYS A 41 -3.48 32.52 2.98
N GLU A 42 -3.28 32.23 1.71
CA GLU A 42 -3.65 33.09 0.60
C GLU A 42 -5.14 32.90 0.27
N GLU A 43 -5.80 34.00 -0.06
CA GLU A 43 -7.22 34.03 -0.42
C GLU A 43 -7.50 33.27 -1.73
N SER A 44 -6.52 33.23 -2.63
CA SER A 44 -6.57 32.56 -3.93
C SER A 44 -5.29 31.79 -4.17
N VAL A 45 -5.41 30.62 -4.85
CA VAL A 45 -4.24 29.82 -5.26
C VAL A 45 -3.30 30.61 -6.18
N HIS A 46 -3.86 31.52 -6.98
CA HIS A 46 -3.10 32.35 -7.91
C HIS A 46 -2.23 33.43 -7.25
N LEU A 47 -2.44 33.68 -5.95
CA LEU A 47 -1.62 34.57 -5.14
C LEU A 47 -0.51 33.82 -4.40
N SER A 48 -0.52 32.48 -4.46
CA SER A 48 0.44 31.64 -3.77
C SER A 48 1.71 31.42 -4.60
N ASP A 49 2.85 31.30 -3.92
CA ASP A 49 4.10 30.90 -4.56
C ASP A 49 4.05 29.44 -5.02
N MET A 50 4.76 29.15 -6.13
CA MET A 50 4.93 27.79 -6.61
C MET A 50 5.62 26.90 -5.56
N PRO A 51 5.35 25.59 -5.55
CA PRO A 51 6.01 24.65 -4.66
C PRO A 51 7.54 24.73 -4.79
N LYS A 52 8.23 24.69 -3.66
CA LYS A 52 9.69 24.62 -3.66
C LYS A 52 10.13 23.17 -3.94
N VAL A 53 11.23 23.06 -4.67
CA VAL A 53 11.91 21.77 -4.84
C VAL A 53 12.45 21.35 -3.47
N VAL A 54 12.16 20.11 -3.07
CA VAL A 54 12.69 19.50 -1.85
C VAL A 54 13.77 18.50 -2.22
N ASP A 55 14.74 18.34 -1.33
CA ASP A 55 15.76 17.31 -1.49
C ASP A 55 15.12 15.93 -1.45
N VAL A 56 15.56 15.08 -2.35
CA VAL A 56 15.06 13.71 -2.49
C VAL A 56 16.03 12.76 -1.83
N ASP A 57 15.49 11.87 -1.01
CA ASP A 57 16.24 10.75 -0.44
C ASP A 57 16.36 9.65 -1.52
N GLU A 58 17.50 9.63 -2.22
CA GLU A 58 17.78 8.71 -3.31
C GLU A 58 17.78 7.25 -2.83
N GLU A 59 18.29 6.97 -1.63
CA GLU A 59 18.33 5.62 -1.06
C GLU A 59 16.89 5.11 -0.80
N LEU A 60 16.05 5.97 -0.25
CA LEU A 60 14.64 5.66 -0.03
C LEU A 60 13.89 5.43 -1.34
N LEU A 61 14.16 6.22 -2.38
CA LEU A 61 13.57 6.03 -3.71
C LEU A 61 13.99 4.70 -4.32
N GLU A 62 15.27 4.36 -4.29
CA GLU A 62 15.79 3.10 -4.84
C GLU A 62 15.16 1.90 -4.12
N LYS A 63 15.07 1.96 -2.79
CA LYS A 63 14.40 0.96 -1.97
C LYS A 63 12.94 0.77 -2.39
N TRP A 64 12.18 1.85 -2.58
CA TRP A 64 10.79 1.76 -2.98
C TRP A 64 10.63 1.32 -4.44
N ASN A 65 11.50 1.73 -5.34
CA ASN A 65 11.51 1.25 -6.73
C ASN A 65 11.72 -0.27 -6.79
N THR A 66 12.68 -0.79 -6.02
CA THR A 66 12.90 -2.23 -5.90
C THR A 66 11.67 -2.95 -5.35
N PHE A 67 11.04 -2.38 -4.31
CA PHE A 67 9.81 -2.93 -3.76
C PHE A 67 8.65 -2.92 -4.77
N MET A 68 8.50 -1.87 -5.57
CA MET A 68 7.46 -1.78 -6.60
C MET A 68 7.67 -2.82 -7.69
N ASN A 69 8.91 -3.08 -8.11
CA ASN A 69 9.22 -4.13 -9.07
C ASN A 69 8.87 -5.52 -8.51
N LEU A 70 9.23 -5.80 -7.26
CA LEU A 70 8.81 -7.05 -6.59
C LEU A 70 7.29 -7.15 -6.48
N ARG A 71 6.60 -6.05 -6.19
CA ARG A 71 5.13 -6.01 -6.16
C ARG A 71 4.51 -6.32 -7.52
N ASP A 72 5.12 -5.88 -8.59
CA ASP A 72 4.66 -6.20 -9.95
C ASP A 72 4.83 -7.70 -10.25
N ASP A 73 5.91 -8.33 -9.79
CA ASP A 73 6.09 -9.78 -9.87
C ASP A 73 5.01 -10.53 -9.06
N VAL A 74 4.70 -10.07 -7.85
CA VAL A 74 3.59 -10.62 -7.03
C VAL A 74 2.25 -10.44 -7.74
N ASN A 75 2.00 -9.30 -8.37
CA ASN A 75 0.76 -9.06 -9.12
C ASN A 75 0.63 -10.01 -10.31
N ARG A 76 1.73 -10.28 -11.04
CA ARG A 76 1.74 -11.28 -12.13
C ARG A 76 1.42 -12.68 -11.62
N ALA A 77 2.00 -13.07 -10.48
CA ALA A 77 1.70 -14.35 -9.84
C ALA A 77 0.22 -14.45 -9.40
N LEU A 78 -0.34 -13.37 -8.85
CA LEU A 78 -1.76 -13.30 -8.48
C LEU A 78 -2.69 -13.41 -9.70
N GLU A 79 -2.34 -12.77 -10.82
CA GLU A 79 -3.10 -12.89 -12.07
C GLU A 79 -3.05 -14.31 -12.64
N GLN A 80 -1.89 -14.96 -12.59
CA GLN A 80 -1.76 -16.35 -13.01
C GLN A 80 -2.64 -17.27 -12.14
N ALA A 81 -2.54 -17.14 -10.81
CA ALA A 81 -3.36 -17.92 -9.87
C ALA A 81 -4.87 -17.68 -10.05
N ARG A 82 -5.26 -16.46 -10.47
CA ARG A 82 -6.64 -16.12 -10.79
C ARG A 82 -7.11 -16.82 -12.08
N ASN A 83 -6.27 -16.85 -13.11
CA ASN A 83 -6.55 -17.54 -14.37
C ASN A 83 -6.65 -19.08 -14.16
N GLU A 84 -5.84 -19.63 -13.28
CA GLU A 84 -5.86 -21.03 -12.86
C GLU A 84 -7.01 -21.36 -11.87
N LYS A 85 -7.80 -20.35 -11.47
CA LYS A 85 -8.90 -20.46 -10.49
C LYS A 85 -8.49 -20.94 -9.10
N VAL A 86 -7.24 -20.75 -8.72
CA VAL A 86 -6.75 -21.01 -7.36
C VAL A 86 -7.33 -19.98 -6.38
N ILE A 87 -7.50 -18.75 -6.85
CA ILE A 87 -8.09 -17.64 -6.10
C ILE A 87 -9.11 -16.88 -6.98
N GLY A 88 -10.10 -16.26 -6.38
CA GLY A 88 -11.02 -15.34 -7.07
C GLY A 88 -10.60 -13.88 -6.91
N LYS A 89 -10.18 -13.48 -5.72
CA LYS A 89 -9.78 -12.11 -5.37
C LYS A 89 -8.42 -12.10 -4.67
N SER A 90 -7.69 -11.00 -4.76
CA SER A 90 -6.39 -10.86 -4.10
C SER A 90 -6.46 -11.08 -2.58
N LEU A 91 -7.56 -10.67 -1.93
CA LEU A 91 -7.79 -10.90 -0.50
C LEU A 91 -8.07 -12.37 -0.13
N GLU A 92 -8.22 -13.26 -1.10
CA GLU A 92 -8.30 -14.71 -0.87
C GLU A 92 -6.93 -15.38 -0.95
N ALA A 93 -5.89 -14.60 -1.25
CA ALA A 93 -4.55 -15.11 -1.45
C ALA A 93 -3.72 -15.13 -0.17
N LYS A 94 -2.95 -16.20 -0.05
CA LYS A 94 -1.72 -16.32 0.75
C LYS A 94 -0.55 -16.31 -0.22
N VAL A 95 0.29 -15.29 -0.12
CA VAL A 95 1.50 -15.15 -0.94
C VAL A 95 2.68 -15.71 -0.18
N VAL A 96 3.34 -16.71 -0.74
CA VAL A 96 4.60 -17.27 -0.22
C VAL A 96 5.73 -16.78 -1.10
N ILE A 97 6.67 -16.03 -0.53
CA ILE A 97 7.79 -15.41 -1.26
C ILE A 97 9.10 -15.99 -0.72
N GLY A 98 9.96 -16.41 -1.63
CA GLY A 98 11.28 -16.92 -1.30
C GLY A 98 12.40 -16.21 -2.06
N ASN A 99 13.63 -16.45 -1.61
CA ASN A 99 14.82 -16.00 -2.32
C ASN A 99 14.94 -16.74 -3.65
N ASN A 100 15.47 -16.06 -4.64
CA ASN A 100 15.95 -16.69 -5.87
C ASN A 100 17.48 -16.59 -5.96
N GLU A 101 18.04 -17.04 -7.07
CA GLU A 101 19.50 -17.04 -7.29
C GLU A 101 20.09 -15.63 -7.41
N THR A 102 19.28 -14.63 -7.73
CA THR A 102 19.72 -13.26 -8.03
C THR A 102 19.42 -12.26 -6.96
N PHE A 103 18.44 -12.53 -6.08
CA PHE A 103 17.97 -11.56 -5.11
C PHE A 103 17.58 -12.19 -3.76
N ASN A 104 18.09 -11.61 -2.66
CA ASN A 104 17.76 -12.03 -1.29
C ASN A 104 16.49 -11.32 -0.82
N THR A 105 15.35 -11.82 -1.27
CA THR A 105 14.04 -11.22 -1.04
C THR A 105 13.65 -11.25 0.44
N ALA A 106 14.04 -12.30 1.17
CA ALA A 106 13.71 -12.44 2.59
C ALA A 106 14.37 -11.32 3.42
N GLU A 107 15.64 -11.04 3.21
CA GLU A 107 16.35 -9.95 3.89
C GLU A 107 15.79 -8.57 3.50
N PHE A 108 15.52 -8.39 2.22
CA PHE A 108 14.94 -7.13 1.72
C PHE A 108 13.57 -6.84 2.34
N LEU A 109 12.69 -7.84 2.43
CA LEU A 109 11.34 -7.68 2.98
C LEU A 109 11.31 -7.48 4.50
N GLN A 110 12.34 -7.85 5.24
CA GLN A 110 12.45 -7.54 6.67
C GLN A 110 12.47 -6.04 6.97
N GLN A 111 12.84 -5.22 5.99
CA GLN A 111 12.88 -3.77 6.13
C GLN A 111 11.48 -3.12 6.04
N PHE A 112 10.45 -3.88 5.71
CA PHE A 112 9.08 -3.39 5.55
C PHE A 112 8.15 -3.97 6.60
N ASN A 113 7.25 -3.14 7.08
CA ASN A 113 6.16 -3.56 7.96
C ASN A 113 4.86 -3.73 7.17
N ASP A 114 3.96 -4.56 7.68
CA ASP A 114 2.60 -4.71 7.12
C ASP A 114 2.57 -5.15 5.64
N LEU A 115 3.42 -6.12 5.27
CA LEU A 115 3.52 -6.64 3.89
C LEU A 115 2.16 -7.04 3.29
N GLN A 116 1.24 -7.55 4.11
CA GLN A 116 -0.12 -7.90 3.68
C GLN A 116 -0.87 -6.68 3.12
N GLN A 117 -0.71 -5.51 3.73
CA GLN A 117 -1.32 -4.27 3.24
C GLN A 117 -0.63 -3.76 1.98
N LEU A 118 0.70 -3.88 1.91
CA LEU A 118 1.48 -3.43 0.78
C LEU A 118 1.21 -4.26 -0.50
N PHE A 119 1.00 -5.57 -0.36
CA PHE A 119 0.62 -6.46 -1.47
C PHE A 119 -0.90 -6.58 -1.68
N ILE A 120 -1.72 -6.05 -0.75
CA ILE A 120 -3.20 -6.12 -0.77
C ILE A 120 -3.67 -7.58 -0.80
N VAL A 121 -3.15 -8.38 0.13
CA VAL A 121 -3.50 -9.79 0.29
C VAL A 121 -3.78 -10.13 1.76
N SER A 122 -4.45 -11.25 2.03
CA SER A 122 -4.75 -11.64 3.40
C SER A 122 -3.55 -12.13 4.18
N GLN A 123 -2.66 -12.88 3.52
CA GLN A 123 -1.52 -13.50 4.19
C GLN A 123 -0.26 -13.39 3.34
N VAL A 124 0.87 -13.13 3.99
CA VAL A 124 2.21 -13.14 3.38
C VAL A 124 3.11 -14.01 4.25
N GLU A 125 3.79 -14.95 3.64
CA GLU A 125 4.80 -15.79 4.27
C GLU A 125 6.13 -15.64 3.52
N VAL A 126 7.18 -15.27 4.22
CA VAL A 126 8.51 -15.12 3.65
C VAL A 126 9.34 -16.33 4.07
N LYS A 127 9.96 -17.01 3.10
CA LYS A 127 10.79 -18.20 3.28
C LYS A 127 12.13 -18.03 2.58
N ASP A 128 13.13 -18.78 3.00
CA ASP A 128 14.42 -18.79 2.29
C ASP A 128 14.31 -19.50 0.93
N LYS A 129 13.47 -20.54 0.83
CA LYS A 129 13.22 -21.26 -0.42
C LYS A 129 11.74 -21.62 -0.56
N VAL A 130 11.24 -21.54 -1.79
CA VAL A 130 9.89 -21.96 -2.18
C VAL A 130 10.02 -23.08 -3.20
N ASN A 131 9.56 -24.30 -2.84
CA ASN A 131 9.75 -25.49 -3.70
C ASN A 131 8.80 -25.55 -4.90
N ASP A 132 7.62 -24.91 -4.78
CA ASP A 132 6.55 -24.96 -5.80
C ASP A 132 6.28 -23.55 -6.39
N GLY A 133 7.21 -22.63 -6.24
CA GLY A 133 7.07 -21.25 -6.71
C GLY A 133 7.44 -21.08 -8.17
N VAL A 134 6.85 -20.09 -8.82
CA VAL A 134 7.31 -19.58 -10.10
C VAL A 134 8.43 -18.57 -9.82
N SER A 135 9.55 -18.72 -10.54
CA SER A 135 10.69 -17.82 -10.38
C SER A 135 10.46 -16.54 -11.17
N TYR A 136 10.56 -15.41 -10.46
CA TYR A 136 10.49 -14.06 -11.00
C TYR A 136 11.82 -13.33 -10.78
N GLN A 137 11.93 -12.10 -11.27
CA GLN A 137 13.18 -11.35 -11.20
C GLN A 137 13.62 -11.08 -9.75
N TYR A 138 12.68 -10.82 -8.85
CA TYR A 138 12.94 -10.44 -7.46
C TYR A 138 12.58 -11.53 -6.43
N GLY A 139 12.31 -12.74 -6.84
CA GLY A 139 12.04 -13.85 -5.93
C GLY A 139 11.22 -14.97 -6.53
N ASP A 140 11.18 -16.08 -5.82
CA ASP A 140 10.29 -17.20 -6.13
C ASP A 140 8.96 -16.99 -5.42
N ILE A 141 7.87 -16.98 -6.18
CA ILE A 141 6.54 -16.65 -5.66
C ILE A 141 5.58 -17.81 -5.87
N HIS A 142 4.91 -18.19 -4.82
CA HIS A 142 3.83 -19.19 -4.86
C HIS A 142 2.56 -18.64 -4.24
N ILE A 143 1.44 -18.76 -4.96
CA ILE A 143 0.14 -18.29 -4.50
C ILE A 143 -0.71 -19.49 -4.05
N LYS A 144 -1.24 -19.40 -2.85
CA LYS A 144 -2.21 -20.34 -2.28
C LYS A 144 -3.47 -19.62 -1.86
N HIS A 145 -4.54 -20.37 -1.66
CA HIS A 145 -5.71 -19.83 -0.98
C HIS A 145 -5.36 -19.52 0.49
N ALA A 146 -5.79 -18.38 1.00
CA ALA A 146 -5.54 -17.97 2.38
C ALA A 146 -6.26 -18.91 3.35
N GLU A 147 -5.63 -19.16 4.50
CA GLU A 147 -6.13 -20.02 5.56
C GLU A 147 -7.04 -19.24 6.51
N GLY A 148 -8.06 -19.89 7.06
CA GLY A 148 -8.96 -19.34 8.05
C GLY A 148 -10.29 -18.87 7.48
N GLU A 149 -11.05 -18.11 8.27
CA GLU A 149 -12.36 -17.61 7.91
C GLU A 149 -12.31 -16.19 7.38
N LYS A 150 -13.18 -15.89 6.43
CA LYS A 150 -13.31 -14.56 5.83
C LYS A 150 -14.00 -13.62 6.81
N CYS A 151 -13.37 -12.52 7.13
CA CYS A 151 -13.99 -11.44 7.88
C CYS A 151 -15.05 -10.72 7.02
N GLU A 152 -16.28 -10.66 7.47
CA GLU A 152 -17.38 -10.01 6.76
C GLU A 152 -17.17 -8.48 6.58
N ARG A 153 -16.35 -7.87 7.42
CA ARG A 153 -16.11 -6.43 7.40
C ARG A 153 -14.95 -6.02 6.49
N CYS A 154 -13.77 -6.66 6.63
CA CYS A 154 -12.57 -6.28 5.89
C CYS A 154 -12.24 -7.25 4.74
N TRP A 155 -12.96 -8.38 4.67
CA TRP A 155 -12.83 -9.44 3.67
C TRP A 155 -11.47 -10.16 3.68
N ASN A 156 -10.62 -9.88 4.64
CA ASN A 156 -9.39 -10.63 4.84
C ASN A 156 -9.68 -11.97 5.50
N TYR A 157 -8.85 -12.96 5.20
CA TYR A 157 -8.88 -14.28 5.83
C TYR A 157 -7.93 -14.31 7.03
N ALA A 158 -8.40 -14.79 8.18
CA ALA A 158 -7.59 -14.93 9.39
C ALA A 158 -7.95 -16.21 10.16
N CYS A 159 -6.95 -16.84 10.77
CA CYS A 159 -7.14 -18.06 11.59
C CYS A 159 -7.88 -17.79 12.91
N LEU A 160 -7.84 -16.55 13.39
CA LEU A 160 -8.61 -16.10 14.54
C LEU A 160 -9.45 -14.91 14.10
N LEU A 161 -10.76 -15.01 14.20
CA LEU A 161 -11.68 -13.89 14.11
C LEU A 161 -11.45 -12.92 15.28
N TYR A 162 -10.30 -12.27 15.32
CA TYR A 162 -10.17 -11.02 16.02
C TYR A 162 -10.91 -10.02 15.15
N THR A 163 -12.22 -9.95 15.35
CA THR A 163 -13.05 -8.88 14.83
C THR A 163 -12.32 -7.60 15.14
N SER A 164 -11.88 -6.90 14.08
CA SER A 164 -11.33 -5.55 14.25
C SER A 164 -12.38 -4.77 15.04
N THR A 165 -12.08 -4.48 16.32
CA THR A 165 -13.03 -3.85 17.24
C THR A 165 -13.58 -2.60 16.58
N SER A 166 -14.88 -2.63 16.26
CA SER A 166 -15.59 -1.48 15.74
C SER A 166 -15.40 -0.29 16.72
N PRO A 167 -15.35 0.95 16.25
CA PRO A 167 -15.45 2.11 17.15
C PRO A 167 -16.64 2.03 18.12
N ARG A 168 -17.73 1.35 17.74
CA ARG A 168 -18.89 1.07 18.60
C ARG A 168 -18.60 0.03 19.69
N ASP A 169 -17.74 -0.95 19.44
CA ASP A 169 -17.38 -1.98 20.42
C ASP A 169 -16.45 -1.42 21.50
N ARG A 170 -15.65 -0.39 21.20
CA ARG A 170 -14.84 0.34 22.18
C ARG A 170 -15.69 1.16 23.16
N GLN A 171 -16.90 1.57 22.78
CA GLN A 171 -17.83 2.27 23.71
C GLN A 171 -18.49 1.31 24.68
N LYS A 172 -18.78 0.07 24.29
CA LYS A 172 -19.38 -0.95 25.18
C LYS A 172 -18.41 -1.48 26.23
N SER A 173 -17.10 -1.44 25.98
CA SER A 173 -16.07 -1.89 26.91
C SER A 173 -15.71 -0.86 28.00
N ARG A 174 -16.33 0.33 28.00
CA ARG A 174 -16.13 1.41 28.99
C ARG A 174 -17.35 1.65 29.91
N MET A 175 -18.36 0.81 29.81
CA MET A 175 -19.45 0.67 30.78
C MET A 175 -19.26 -0.60 31.60
#